data_cbffe9406f85c08dee6b151bbcb7872a
#
_entry.id   cbffe9406f85c08dee6b151bbcb7872a
#
_cell.length_a   1.000
_cell.length_b   1.000
_cell.length_c   1.000
_cell.angle_alpha   90.00
_cell.angle_beta   90.00
_cell.angle_gamma   90.00
#
_symmetry.space_group_name_H-M   'P 1'
#
loop_
_entity.id
_entity.type
_entity.pdbx_description
1 polymer ?
#
loop_
_entity_poly.entity_id
_entity_poly.type
_entity_poly.pdbx_seq_one_letter_code
_entity_poly.pdbx_strand_id
1 'polypeptide(L)'
;YYDRKKNNYTFISKKQDAIPSDIIVCSYKDSKGRLWFGSYGNGAFYEQNGKFSKVATTYEQKYSIDYVRCITEDKYGNIWLGTIMNGIYCLDNTGNITPYTMEKTGMLTNSITTFSCADGINLYIGTSSGLYCMNTETKEISLLENNNSASNLFEEVHINCIYQDTRGLLWIGTRKGMDVYTTVSVPYTTAVFGGE
;
A
#
# COMPACT_ATOMS: atom_id res chain seq x y z
N TYR A 1 -5.57 1.28 21.98
CA TYR A 1 -7.03 1.15 21.85
C TYR A 1 -7.73 2.15 22.78
N TYR A 2 -8.68 2.91 22.24
CA TYR A 2 -9.52 3.85 22.99
C TYR A 2 -10.97 3.37 23.02
N ASP A 3 -11.46 3.03 24.19
CA ASP A 3 -12.85 2.66 24.41
C ASP A 3 -13.69 3.94 24.70
N ARG A 4 -14.43 4.40 23.69
CA ARG A 4 -15.27 5.60 23.80
C ARG A 4 -16.36 5.49 24.87
N LYS A 5 -16.88 4.28 25.14
CA LYS A 5 -17.95 4.08 26.14
C LYS A 5 -17.40 4.20 27.56
N LYS A 6 -16.18 3.74 27.77
CA LYS A 6 -15.50 3.77 29.07
C LYS A 6 -14.59 4.98 29.23
N ASN A 7 -14.40 5.78 28.17
CA ASN A 7 -13.44 6.89 28.12
C ASN A 7 -12.05 6.47 28.61
N ASN A 8 -11.59 5.32 28.14
CA ASN A 8 -10.35 4.71 28.63
C ASN A 8 -9.44 4.26 27.48
N TYR A 9 -8.13 4.27 27.74
CA TYR A 9 -7.10 3.79 26.82
C TYR A 9 -6.55 2.45 27.29
N THR A 10 -6.39 1.52 26.34
CA THR A 10 -5.59 0.31 26.54
C THR A 10 -4.33 0.44 25.70
N PHE A 11 -3.20 0.42 26.35
CA PHE A 11 -1.91 0.35 25.68
C PHE A 11 -1.58 -1.12 25.40
N ILE A 12 -1.25 -1.43 24.15
CA ILE A 12 -0.88 -2.78 23.71
C ILE A 12 0.56 -2.72 23.23
N SER A 13 1.42 -3.56 23.79
CA SER A 13 2.85 -3.56 23.47
C SER A 13 3.42 -4.98 23.38
N LYS A 14 4.59 -5.10 22.76
CA LYS A 14 5.38 -6.33 22.69
C LYS A 14 5.76 -6.85 24.08
N LYS A 15 6.01 -5.95 25.04
CA LYS A 15 6.36 -6.33 26.43
C LYS A 15 5.28 -7.14 27.14
N GLN A 16 4.04 -7.06 26.66
CA GLN A 16 2.89 -7.82 27.19
C GLN A 16 2.63 -9.09 26.37
N ASP A 17 3.53 -9.46 25.45
CA ASP A 17 3.39 -10.55 24.48
C ASP A 17 2.11 -10.46 23.61
N ALA A 18 1.49 -9.26 23.57
CA ALA A 18 0.24 -9.05 22.87
C ALA A 18 0.43 -8.84 21.36
N ILE A 19 1.54 -8.19 20.96
CA ILE A 19 1.84 -7.89 19.55
C ILE A 19 3.31 -8.20 19.23
N PRO A 20 3.62 -8.52 17.94
CA PRO A 20 5.00 -8.88 17.54
C PRO A 20 5.99 -7.71 17.56
N SER A 21 5.50 -6.46 17.43
CA SER A 21 6.34 -5.26 17.30
C SER A 21 5.74 -4.06 18.02
N ASP A 22 6.60 -3.21 18.58
CA ASP A 22 6.20 -1.91 19.14
C ASP A 22 6.24 -0.77 18.10
N ILE A 23 6.87 -0.99 16.92
CA ILE A 23 6.97 0.01 15.87
C ILE A 23 5.96 -0.32 14.77
N ILE A 24 4.78 0.30 14.89
CA ILE A 24 3.68 0.15 13.93
C ILE A 24 3.73 1.32 12.95
N VAL A 25 3.72 1.01 11.65
CA VAL A 25 3.90 1.98 10.56
C VAL A 25 2.59 2.26 9.86
N CYS A 26 1.76 1.23 9.68
CA CYS A 26 0.47 1.36 9.02
C CYS A 26 -0.56 0.42 9.63
N SER A 27 -1.82 0.71 9.37
CA SER A 27 -2.95 -0.16 9.71
C SER A 27 -3.96 -0.18 8.57
N TYR A 28 -4.68 -1.29 8.45
CA TYR A 28 -5.72 -1.49 7.45
C TYR A 28 -6.81 -2.41 8.03
N LYS A 29 -8.08 -2.08 7.77
CA LYS A 29 -9.21 -2.95 8.12
C LYS A 29 -9.71 -3.64 6.87
N ASP A 30 -9.63 -4.97 6.83
CA ASP A 30 -10.09 -5.76 5.68
C ASP A 30 -11.61 -6.00 5.68
N SER A 31 -12.11 -6.55 4.58
CA SER A 31 -13.54 -6.86 4.39
C SER A 31 -14.07 -7.92 5.35
N LYS A 32 -13.19 -8.76 5.93
CA LYS A 32 -13.52 -9.76 6.96
C LYS A 32 -13.51 -9.19 8.38
N GLY A 33 -13.26 -7.88 8.52
CA GLY A 33 -13.22 -7.16 9.80
C GLY A 33 -11.93 -7.33 10.58
N ARG A 34 -10.88 -7.97 10.02
CA ARG A 34 -9.57 -8.06 10.65
C ARG A 34 -8.87 -6.71 10.60
N LEU A 35 -8.21 -6.34 11.69
CA LEU A 35 -7.34 -5.17 11.74
C LEU A 35 -5.90 -5.60 11.48
N TRP A 36 -5.39 -5.21 10.34
CA TRP A 36 -4.01 -5.46 9.90
C TRP A 36 -3.08 -4.35 10.36
N PHE A 37 -1.85 -4.75 10.67
CA PHE A 37 -0.79 -3.84 11.08
C PHE A 37 0.50 -4.20 10.35
N GLY A 38 1.11 -3.19 9.74
CA GLY A 38 2.47 -3.27 9.22
C GLY A 38 3.46 -2.72 10.23
N SER A 39 4.58 -3.39 10.39
CA SER A 39 5.59 -3.01 11.37
C SER A 39 6.98 -2.81 10.76
N TYR A 40 7.82 -2.14 11.52
CA TYR A 40 9.24 -1.97 11.20
C TYR A 40 10.03 -3.08 11.89
N GLY A 41 10.47 -4.07 11.10
CA GLY A 41 11.34 -5.17 11.53
C GLY A 41 10.64 -6.47 11.97
N ASN A 42 9.28 -6.53 11.93
CA ASN A 42 8.54 -7.75 12.33
C ASN A 42 7.39 -8.11 11.37
N GLY A 43 7.39 -7.55 10.17
CA GLY A 43 6.43 -7.88 9.12
C GLY A 43 5.03 -7.35 9.36
N ALA A 44 4.04 -8.13 8.93
CA ALA A 44 2.63 -7.86 9.13
C ALA A 44 2.02 -8.83 10.14
N PHE A 45 1.01 -8.36 10.83
CA PHE A 45 0.15 -9.16 11.70
C PHE A 45 -1.27 -8.57 11.69
N TYR A 46 -2.23 -9.35 12.14
CA TYR A 46 -3.61 -8.88 12.23
C TYR A 46 -4.24 -9.26 13.57
N GLU A 47 -5.19 -8.45 13.99
CA GLU A 47 -6.07 -8.72 15.12
C GLU A 47 -7.42 -9.23 14.60
N GLN A 48 -7.95 -10.27 15.25
CA GLN A 48 -9.30 -10.76 15.05
C GLN A 48 -9.84 -11.33 16.37
N ASN A 49 -11.00 -10.84 16.80
CA ASN A 49 -11.66 -11.29 18.04
C ASN A 49 -10.75 -11.25 19.28
N GLY A 50 -9.94 -10.20 19.42
CA GLY A 50 -9.02 -10.00 20.55
C GLY A 50 -7.72 -10.82 20.47
N LYS A 51 -7.47 -11.53 19.36
CA LYS A 51 -6.26 -12.32 19.17
C LYS A 51 -5.41 -11.75 18.04
N PHE A 52 -4.10 -11.66 18.28
CA PHE A 52 -3.12 -11.27 17.27
C PHE A 52 -2.51 -12.49 16.60
N SER A 53 -2.43 -12.45 15.28
CA SER A 53 -1.83 -13.50 14.44
C SER A 53 -0.79 -12.90 13.54
N LYS A 54 0.43 -13.43 13.56
CA LYS A 54 1.55 -12.99 12.72
C LYS A 54 1.46 -13.64 11.35
N VAL A 55 1.75 -12.85 10.30
CA VAL A 55 2.00 -13.35 8.95
C VAL A 55 3.47 -13.78 8.84
N ALA A 56 3.78 -14.74 7.98
CA ALA A 56 5.17 -15.12 7.72
C ALA A 56 6.03 -13.90 7.34
N THR A 57 7.22 -13.81 7.92
CA THR A 57 8.16 -12.69 7.68
C THR A 57 9.17 -12.98 6.59
N THR A 58 9.29 -14.23 6.16
CA THR A 58 10.23 -14.67 5.13
C THR A 58 9.52 -15.52 4.09
N TYR A 59 9.86 -15.29 2.84
CA TYR A 59 9.44 -16.12 1.72
C TYR A 59 10.69 -16.75 1.07
N GLU A 60 10.72 -18.09 0.98
CA GLU A 60 11.80 -18.88 0.38
C GLU A 60 13.22 -18.54 0.88
N GLN A 61 13.37 -18.11 2.13
CA GLN A 61 14.64 -17.67 2.74
C GLN A 61 15.38 -16.55 1.98
N LYS A 62 14.81 -16.05 0.89
CA LYS A 62 15.43 -15.02 0.02
C LYS A 62 14.81 -13.65 0.24
N TYR A 63 13.51 -13.58 0.52
CA TYR A 63 12.77 -12.32 0.61
C TYR A 63 12.25 -12.09 2.02
N SER A 64 12.58 -10.96 2.59
CA SER A 64 12.10 -10.55 3.91
C SER A 64 10.89 -9.63 3.79
N ILE A 65 9.82 -9.93 4.54
CA ILE A 65 8.61 -9.09 4.65
C ILE A 65 8.70 -8.22 5.92
N ASP A 66 9.87 -8.02 6.49
CA ASP A 66 10.04 -7.44 7.83
C ASP A 66 9.60 -5.97 7.94
N TYR A 67 9.71 -5.21 6.86
CA TYR A 67 9.45 -3.77 6.85
C TYR A 67 8.21 -3.44 6.03
N VAL A 68 7.01 -3.70 6.58
CA VAL A 68 5.74 -3.45 5.89
C VAL A 68 5.30 -2.01 6.11
N ARG A 69 5.23 -1.24 5.01
CA ARG A 69 4.90 0.17 5.00
C ARG A 69 3.45 0.49 4.68
N CYS A 70 2.82 -0.31 3.83
CA CYS A 70 1.43 -0.12 3.44
C CYS A 70 0.74 -1.47 3.23
N ILE A 71 -0.58 -1.48 3.46
CA ILE A 71 -1.44 -2.66 3.37
C ILE A 71 -2.73 -2.24 2.69
N THR A 72 -3.24 -3.09 1.80
CA THR A 72 -4.57 -2.94 1.21
C THR A 72 -5.15 -4.31 0.86
N GLU A 73 -6.41 -4.35 0.44
CA GLU A 73 -7.13 -5.55 0.02
C GLU A 73 -7.66 -5.34 -1.40
N ASP A 74 -7.65 -6.40 -2.22
CA ASP A 74 -8.31 -6.42 -3.52
C ASP A 74 -9.75 -6.97 -3.42
N LYS A 75 -10.50 -6.93 -4.52
CA LYS A 75 -11.90 -7.41 -4.56
C LYS A 75 -12.05 -8.91 -4.31
N TYR A 76 -10.96 -9.67 -4.38
CA TYR A 76 -10.95 -11.11 -4.10
C TYR A 76 -10.63 -11.42 -2.63
N GLY A 77 -10.36 -10.39 -1.84
CA GLY A 77 -9.97 -10.52 -0.44
C GLY A 77 -8.50 -10.92 -0.23
N ASN A 78 -7.66 -10.78 -1.27
CA ASN A 78 -6.22 -10.92 -1.11
C ASN A 78 -5.64 -9.68 -0.44
N ILE A 79 -4.72 -9.88 0.48
CA ILE A 79 -4.04 -8.79 1.19
C ILE A 79 -2.70 -8.49 0.50
N TRP A 80 -2.53 -7.24 0.13
CA TRP A 80 -1.34 -6.72 -0.50
C TRP A 80 -0.48 -5.98 0.51
N LEU A 81 0.77 -6.40 0.65
CA LEU A 81 1.76 -5.85 1.57
C LEU A 81 2.86 -5.16 0.76
N GLY A 82 3.04 -3.86 0.95
CA GLY A 82 4.13 -3.10 0.36
C GLY A 82 5.27 -2.94 1.36
N THR A 83 6.49 -3.25 0.95
CA THR A 83 7.68 -3.20 1.80
C THR A 83 8.63 -2.07 1.42
N ILE A 84 9.50 -1.69 2.36
CA ILE A 84 10.47 -0.62 2.13
C ILE A 84 11.58 -1.05 1.15
N MET A 85 11.95 -2.34 1.11
CA MET A 85 13.13 -2.79 0.35
C MET A 85 12.88 -4.00 -0.54
N ASN A 86 11.81 -4.77 -0.34
CA ASN A 86 11.64 -6.09 -0.93
C ASN A 86 10.41 -6.20 -1.83
N GLY A 87 9.90 -5.06 -2.33
CA GLY A 87 8.76 -5.02 -3.25
C GLY A 87 7.42 -5.30 -2.59
N ILE A 88 6.57 -5.98 -3.30
CA ILE A 88 5.17 -6.23 -2.94
C ILE A 88 4.97 -7.71 -2.69
N TYR A 89 4.11 -8.04 -1.73
CA TYR A 89 3.67 -9.40 -1.45
C TYR A 89 2.15 -9.47 -1.46
N CYS A 90 1.62 -10.47 -2.15
CA CYS A 90 0.21 -10.81 -2.13
C CYS A 90 -0.01 -12.03 -1.24
N LEU A 91 -0.83 -11.88 -0.22
CA LEU A 91 -1.30 -12.96 0.63
C LEU A 91 -2.71 -13.32 0.20
N ASP A 92 -2.89 -14.50 -0.39
CA ASP A 92 -4.19 -14.97 -0.84
C ASP A 92 -5.06 -15.52 0.32
N ASN A 93 -6.31 -15.84 0.00
CA ASN A 93 -7.27 -16.35 0.98
C ASN A 93 -6.94 -17.75 1.52
N THR A 94 -6.01 -18.47 0.90
CA THR A 94 -5.52 -19.80 1.33
C THR A 94 -4.27 -19.69 2.20
N GLY A 95 -3.70 -18.48 2.32
CA GLY A 95 -2.50 -18.21 3.10
C GLY A 95 -1.20 -18.30 2.30
N ASN A 96 -1.27 -18.49 0.98
CA ASN A 96 -0.08 -18.47 0.13
C ASN A 96 0.42 -17.03 -0.06
N ILE A 97 1.74 -16.88 -0.07
CA ILE A 97 2.39 -15.60 -0.28
C ILE A 97 3.09 -15.62 -1.64
N THR A 98 2.80 -14.63 -2.48
CA THR A 98 3.44 -14.44 -3.78
C THR A 98 4.20 -13.11 -3.81
N PRO A 99 5.52 -13.11 -4.08
CA PRO A 99 6.31 -11.88 -4.18
C PRO A 99 6.25 -11.28 -5.59
N TYR A 100 6.17 -9.94 -5.63
CA TYR A 100 6.27 -9.08 -6.81
C TYR A 100 7.43 -8.11 -6.59
N THR A 101 8.62 -8.50 -7.00
CA THR A 101 9.85 -7.70 -6.88
C THR A 101 10.18 -7.01 -8.20
N MET A 102 11.08 -6.03 -8.19
CA MET A 102 11.53 -5.33 -9.40
C MET A 102 12.03 -6.30 -10.47
N GLU A 103 12.73 -7.38 -10.09
CA GLU A 103 13.23 -8.41 -11.00
C GLU A 103 12.10 -9.14 -11.76
N LYS A 104 10.93 -9.28 -11.12
CA LYS A 104 9.76 -9.98 -11.69
C LYS A 104 8.79 -9.04 -12.40
N THR A 105 8.76 -7.78 -12.02
CA THR A 105 7.72 -6.83 -12.44
C THR A 105 8.22 -5.75 -13.39
N GLY A 106 9.53 -5.58 -13.51
CA GLY A 106 10.12 -4.47 -14.26
C GLY A 106 10.00 -3.09 -13.59
N MET A 107 9.52 -3.02 -12.35
CA MET A 107 9.53 -1.76 -11.59
C MET A 107 10.98 -1.28 -11.37
N LEU A 108 11.19 0.03 -11.31
CA LEU A 108 12.52 0.62 -11.10
C LEU A 108 13.04 0.46 -9.67
N THR A 109 12.20 0.04 -8.73
CA THR A 109 12.56 -0.08 -7.31
C THR A 109 11.69 -1.08 -6.57
N ASN A 110 12.24 -1.67 -5.52
CA ASN A 110 11.51 -2.47 -4.52
C ASN A 110 10.99 -1.65 -3.33
N SER A 111 11.22 -0.33 -3.30
CA SER A 111 10.81 0.55 -2.21
C SER A 111 9.38 1.05 -2.41
N ILE A 112 8.43 0.37 -1.78
CA ILE A 112 7.02 0.70 -1.84
C ILE A 112 6.69 1.69 -0.72
N THR A 113 6.01 2.78 -1.06
CA THR A 113 5.68 3.86 -0.12
C THR A 113 4.21 3.86 0.28
N THR A 114 3.32 3.57 -0.67
CA THR A 114 1.87 3.65 -0.45
C THR A 114 1.09 2.82 -1.47
N PHE A 115 -0.13 2.46 -1.12
CA PHE A 115 -1.11 1.81 -1.98
C PHE A 115 -2.44 2.57 -2.02
N SER A 116 -3.16 2.43 -3.14
CA SER A 116 -4.59 2.70 -3.26
C SER A 116 -5.23 1.64 -4.16
N CYS A 117 -6.30 0.99 -3.71
CA CYS A 117 -7.03 -0.05 -4.44
C CYS A 117 -8.54 0.09 -4.18
N ALA A 118 -9.09 1.28 -4.46
CA ALA A 118 -10.47 1.61 -4.09
C ALA A 118 -11.53 0.83 -4.89
N ASP A 119 -11.24 0.44 -6.14
CA ASP A 119 -12.10 -0.39 -6.97
C ASP A 119 -11.85 -1.91 -6.78
N GLY A 120 -10.83 -2.26 -6.00
CA GLY A 120 -10.43 -3.64 -5.76
C GLY A 120 -9.76 -4.35 -6.94
N ILE A 121 -9.62 -3.69 -8.10
CA ILE A 121 -9.04 -4.25 -9.33
C ILE A 121 -7.71 -3.57 -9.64
N ASN A 122 -7.70 -2.23 -9.65
CA ASN A 122 -6.53 -1.45 -9.97
C ASN A 122 -5.77 -1.09 -8.69
N LEU A 123 -4.66 -1.76 -8.46
CA LEU A 123 -3.75 -1.45 -7.36
C LEU A 123 -2.77 -0.38 -7.82
N TYR A 124 -2.98 0.86 -7.38
CA TYR A 124 -2.03 1.95 -7.58
C TYR A 124 -0.92 1.85 -6.55
N ILE A 125 0.31 1.88 -7.04
CA ILE A 125 1.52 1.58 -6.27
C ILE A 125 2.43 2.78 -6.32
N GLY A 126 2.49 3.52 -5.21
CA GLY A 126 3.49 4.57 -5.03
C GLY A 126 4.80 3.96 -4.59
N THR A 127 5.88 4.42 -5.22
CA THR A 127 7.24 3.96 -4.93
C THR A 127 8.19 5.15 -4.67
N SER A 128 9.43 4.87 -4.32
CA SER A 128 10.47 5.89 -4.23
C SER A 128 10.90 6.42 -5.61
N SER A 129 10.48 5.77 -6.71
CA SER A 129 10.92 6.06 -8.08
C SER A 129 9.81 5.91 -9.10
N GLY A 130 8.61 6.38 -8.79
CA GLY A 130 7.49 6.41 -9.72
C GLY A 130 6.17 5.90 -9.16
N LEU A 131 5.13 6.06 -9.97
CA LEU A 131 3.78 5.59 -9.73
C LEU A 131 3.44 4.47 -10.72
N TYR A 132 3.03 3.32 -10.21
CA TYR A 132 2.66 2.17 -11.01
C TYR A 132 1.20 1.81 -10.79
N CYS A 133 0.62 1.10 -11.76
CA CYS A 133 -0.67 0.45 -11.65
C CYS A 133 -0.51 -1.04 -11.93
N MET A 134 -1.03 -1.87 -11.03
CA MET A 134 -1.16 -3.31 -11.23
C MET A 134 -2.63 -3.67 -11.37
N ASN A 135 -2.98 -4.42 -12.41
CA ASN A 135 -4.26 -5.09 -12.45
C ASN A 135 -4.21 -6.33 -11.55
N THR A 136 -5.04 -6.37 -10.50
CA THR A 136 -5.03 -7.47 -9.52
C THR A 136 -5.54 -8.80 -10.05
N GLU A 137 -6.19 -8.83 -11.22
CA GLU A 137 -6.63 -10.04 -11.91
C GLU A 137 -5.52 -10.63 -12.79
N THR A 138 -5.02 -9.83 -13.75
CA THR A 138 -4.01 -10.28 -14.70
C THR A 138 -2.60 -10.29 -14.13
N LYS A 139 -2.36 -9.53 -13.06
CA LYS A 139 -1.06 -9.31 -12.41
C LYS A 139 -0.07 -8.49 -13.27
N GLU A 140 -0.57 -7.90 -14.34
CA GLU A 140 0.21 -6.98 -15.17
C GLU A 140 0.46 -5.68 -14.43
N ILE A 141 1.71 -5.22 -14.45
CA ILE A 141 2.15 -3.96 -13.84
C ILE A 141 2.66 -3.05 -14.94
N SER A 142 2.25 -1.79 -14.91
CA SER A 142 2.75 -0.73 -15.78
C SER A 142 3.08 0.53 -15.00
N LEU A 143 4.08 1.27 -15.47
CA LEU A 143 4.33 2.64 -15.02
C LEU A 143 3.13 3.49 -15.44
N LEU A 144 2.62 4.31 -14.53
CA LEU A 144 1.52 5.22 -14.84
C LEU A 144 2.10 6.45 -15.55
N GLU A 145 1.82 6.55 -16.85
CA GLU A 145 2.26 7.65 -17.69
C GLU A 145 1.14 8.70 -17.81
N ASN A 146 1.53 9.96 -17.84
CA ASN A 146 0.59 11.01 -18.16
C ASN A 146 0.57 11.22 -19.68
N ASN A 147 -0.47 10.73 -20.34
CA ASN A 147 -0.65 10.84 -21.81
C ASN A 147 -0.79 12.28 -22.33
N ASN A 148 -0.87 13.29 -21.45
CA ASN A 148 -1.14 14.68 -21.82
C ASN A 148 0.05 15.63 -21.65
N SER A 149 1.22 15.16 -21.24
CA SER A 149 2.42 16.00 -21.11
C SER A 149 3.64 15.37 -21.76
N ALA A 150 4.50 16.22 -22.31
CA ALA A 150 5.78 15.82 -22.93
C ALA A 150 6.83 15.29 -21.93
N SER A 151 6.49 15.21 -20.65
CA SER A 151 7.30 14.64 -19.60
C SER A 151 6.49 13.59 -18.83
N ASN A 152 7.06 12.40 -18.60
CA ASN A 152 6.50 11.38 -17.71
C ASN A 152 6.44 11.98 -16.29
N LEU A 153 5.27 12.47 -15.87
CA LEU A 153 5.09 13.20 -14.61
C LEU A 153 5.49 12.39 -13.38
N PHE A 154 5.45 11.07 -13.47
CA PHE A 154 5.67 10.19 -12.32
C PHE A 154 6.94 9.33 -12.42
N GLU A 155 7.71 9.43 -13.51
CA GLU A 155 8.99 8.75 -13.63
C GLU A 155 10.02 9.40 -12.71
N GLU A 156 10.75 8.58 -11.96
CA GLU A 156 11.76 9.02 -10.96
C GLU A 156 11.24 9.95 -9.86
N VAL A 157 9.91 10.06 -9.68
CA VAL A 157 9.30 10.87 -8.62
C VAL A 157 9.01 10.02 -7.40
N HIS A 158 9.39 10.52 -6.22
CA HIS A 158 9.04 9.87 -4.95
C HIS A 158 7.58 10.15 -4.60
N ILE A 159 6.76 9.10 -4.58
CA ILE A 159 5.36 9.16 -4.21
C ILE A 159 5.24 8.98 -2.70
N ASN A 160 4.61 9.93 -2.01
CA ASN A 160 4.41 9.88 -0.56
C ASN A 160 3.09 9.24 -0.16
N CYS A 161 2.01 9.59 -0.86
CA CYS A 161 0.66 9.10 -0.61
C CYS A 161 -0.20 9.12 -1.87
N ILE A 162 -1.20 8.25 -1.91
CA ILE A 162 -2.21 8.17 -2.97
C ILE A 162 -3.57 8.08 -2.30
N TYR A 163 -4.53 8.82 -2.81
CA TYR A 163 -5.92 8.73 -2.42
C TYR A 163 -6.80 8.72 -3.66
N GLN A 164 -7.69 7.76 -3.81
CA GLN A 164 -8.71 7.74 -4.86
C GLN A 164 -10.02 8.25 -4.27
N ASP A 165 -10.54 9.32 -4.85
CA ASP A 165 -11.82 9.89 -4.41
C ASP A 165 -13.02 9.14 -5.03
N THR A 166 -14.22 9.48 -4.56
CA THR A 166 -15.48 8.86 -5.02
C THR A 166 -15.81 9.11 -6.48
N ARG A 167 -15.12 10.06 -7.13
CA ARG A 167 -15.23 10.36 -8.57
C ARG A 167 -14.24 9.57 -9.41
N GLY A 168 -13.36 8.78 -8.79
CA GLY A 168 -12.30 8.02 -9.44
C GLY A 168 -11.02 8.82 -9.69
N LEU A 169 -10.90 10.05 -9.18
CA LEU A 169 -9.67 10.84 -9.30
C LEU A 169 -8.63 10.32 -8.31
N LEU A 170 -7.41 10.15 -8.79
CA LEU A 170 -6.25 9.86 -7.94
C LEU A 170 -5.57 11.16 -7.54
N TRP A 171 -5.51 11.41 -6.25
CA TRP A 171 -4.76 12.49 -5.62
C TRP A 171 -3.41 11.91 -5.20
N ILE A 172 -2.34 12.47 -5.73
CA ILE A 172 -0.99 11.91 -5.60
C ILE A 172 -0.10 12.94 -4.93
N GLY A 173 0.29 12.68 -3.69
CA GLY A 173 1.25 13.50 -2.97
C GLY A 173 2.68 13.07 -3.29
N THR A 174 3.49 14.02 -3.71
CA THR A 174 4.90 13.81 -4.06
C THR A 174 5.82 14.71 -3.22
N ARG A 175 7.13 14.56 -3.36
CA ARG A 175 8.09 15.50 -2.76
C ARG A 175 8.11 16.87 -3.45
N LYS A 176 7.49 17.00 -4.63
CA LYS A 176 7.43 18.23 -5.42
C LYS A 176 6.07 18.94 -5.34
N GLY A 177 5.12 18.37 -4.64
CA GLY A 177 3.76 18.89 -4.53
C GLY A 177 2.71 17.81 -4.67
N MET A 178 1.53 18.20 -5.14
CA MET A 178 0.38 17.31 -5.31
C MET A 178 -0.08 17.34 -6.77
N ASP A 179 -0.29 16.16 -7.32
CA ASP A 179 -0.83 15.95 -8.65
C ASP A 179 -2.21 15.29 -8.57
N VAL A 180 -3.04 15.52 -9.59
CA VAL A 180 -4.34 14.84 -9.75
C VAL A 180 -4.34 14.11 -11.07
N TYR A 181 -4.57 12.80 -11.01
CA TYR A 181 -4.65 11.94 -12.19
C TYR A 181 -6.07 11.41 -12.35
N THR A 182 -6.56 11.41 -13.58
CA THR A 182 -7.87 10.81 -13.92
C THR A 182 -7.68 9.49 -14.63
N THR A 183 -8.36 8.46 -14.16
CA THR A 183 -8.40 7.14 -14.78
C THR A 183 -9.48 7.05 -15.88
N VAL A 184 -10.32 8.08 -16.00
CA VAL A 184 -11.40 8.17 -16.98
C VAL A 184 -10.95 9.11 -18.11
N SER A 185 -11.13 8.71 -19.36
CA SER A 185 -10.87 9.56 -20.53
C SER A 185 -11.87 10.73 -20.59
N VAL A 186 -11.62 11.77 -19.81
CA VAL A 186 -12.36 13.03 -19.87
C VAL A 186 -11.37 14.12 -20.29
N PRO A 187 -11.71 14.99 -21.22
CA PRO A 187 -10.85 16.11 -21.58
C PRO A 187 -10.80 17.09 -20.41
N TYR A 188 -9.69 17.11 -19.65
CA TYR A 188 -9.49 18.07 -18.56
C TYR A 188 -8.60 19.22 -18.99
N THR A 189 -9.08 20.41 -18.70
CA THR A 189 -8.25 21.59 -18.56
C THR A 189 -7.47 21.50 -17.25
N THR A 190 -6.17 21.54 -17.35
CA THR A 190 -5.25 21.57 -16.20
C THR A 190 -5.55 22.83 -15.40
N ALA A 191 -6.10 22.69 -14.19
CA ALA A 191 -6.11 23.79 -13.23
C ALA A 191 -4.73 23.85 -12.60
N VAL A 192 -3.87 24.73 -13.14
CA VAL A 192 -2.63 25.10 -12.48
C VAL A 192 -3.01 26.06 -11.36
N PHE A 193 -2.98 25.60 -10.13
CA PHE A 193 -3.01 26.48 -8.97
C PHE A 193 -1.60 27.08 -8.82
N GLY A 194 -1.34 28.15 -9.58
CA GLY A 194 -0.18 28.99 -9.40
C GLY A 194 -0.38 29.81 -8.13
N GLY A 195 0.41 29.50 -7.09
CA GLY A 195 0.61 30.44 -5.98
C GLY A 195 1.65 31.47 -6.40
N GLU A 196 1.33 32.73 -6.28
CA GLU A 196 2.27 33.86 -6.19
C GLU A 196 3.08 33.76 -4.90
#